data_eb8bf30b075da29078b1e1108b7d123c
#
_entry.id   eb8bf30b075da29078b1e1108b7d123c
#
_cell.length_a   1.000
_cell.length_b   1.000
_cell.length_c   1.000
_cell.angle_alpha   90.00
_cell.angle_beta   90.00
_cell.angle_gamma   90.00
#
_symmetry.space_group_name_H-M   'P 1'
#
loop_
_entity.id
_entity.type
_entity.pdbx_description
1 polymer ?
#
loop_
_entity_poly.entity_id
_entity_poly.type
_entity_poly.pdbx_seq_one_letter_code
_entity_poly.pdbx_strand_id
1 'polypeptide(L)'
;MRVTRRGFLATGLVGGAALLSGAGARRPPKAAGPAAPDRYLTFPGVRPPGLTARRLGPTSDGLLFIAPFRGTDTADALIVDDAGEPVWIHRSDRLVTDVRVQEYEGAPVLTFWEGERKTGGHGAGNGVILGADYRRVAEVEAGDGVSGDLHEFALTDRGTALVIAYPEVTADLRPIGGPRRGRVLDGRVQEIDVRTGEVLLDWSALDHIAIAETRTPLTPEANGTPGKVFDPVHVNSVQDDGDALLISARNTSAVYSIDRRTGAVRWRLGGRRGDFALGPGAAFAWQHDARRRPDGTITLFDNHITDVGDGASRGIVLRVDEAARKATLVREYADGRTYGQYMGNLQTLPDGNALIGWGSTPALTEFAADGTPVLEITGIGDGSYRAYRAAWEGRPADRPAVAVSPLPGDRMRVHASWNGATGVAAWRFRTGSDARPIVSDPVRRTGFETTVTLGRSPNVIAEALDAGGAVLAHSEPRAV
;
A
#
# COMPACT_ATOMS: atom_id res chain seq x y z
N MET A 1 -30.29 -39.33 -27.17
CA MET A 1 -29.79 -39.39 -28.57
C MET A 1 -28.32 -38.95 -28.56
N ARG A 2 -27.43 -39.90 -28.67
CA ARG A 2 -25.95 -39.69 -28.72
C ARG A 2 -25.55 -39.25 -30.12
N VAL A 3 -24.70 -38.24 -30.27
CA VAL A 3 -23.87 -38.09 -31.48
C VAL A 3 -22.45 -37.68 -31.10
N THR A 4 -21.55 -38.44 -31.68
CA THR A 4 -20.12 -38.64 -31.43
C THR A 4 -19.23 -37.61 -32.14
N ARG A 5 -18.00 -37.50 -31.60
CA ARG A 5 -16.80 -36.86 -32.19
C ARG A 5 -16.49 -37.33 -33.61
N ARG A 6 -15.96 -36.44 -34.45
CA ARG A 6 -14.99 -36.76 -35.50
C ARG A 6 -14.00 -35.61 -35.70
N GLY A 7 -12.71 -35.97 -35.62
CA GLY A 7 -11.58 -35.14 -35.94
C GLY A 7 -11.31 -35.05 -37.43
N PHE A 8 -10.51 -34.06 -37.81
CA PHE A 8 -9.87 -33.98 -39.13
C PHE A 8 -8.39 -33.67 -38.97
N LEU A 9 -7.60 -34.61 -39.39
CA LEU A 9 -6.18 -34.49 -39.78
C LEU A 9 -6.11 -33.89 -41.19
N ALA A 10 -5.21 -32.95 -41.42
CA ALA A 10 -4.71 -32.65 -42.75
C ALA A 10 -3.24 -32.25 -42.70
N THR A 11 -2.49 -32.97 -43.48
CA THR A 11 -1.07 -33.02 -43.77
C THR A 11 -0.56 -31.84 -44.60
N GLY A 12 0.61 -31.36 -44.24
CA GLY A 12 1.82 -31.06 -44.93
C GLY A 12 1.88 -30.22 -46.19
N LEU A 13 2.80 -29.27 -46.20
CA LEU A 13 3.70 -29.01 -47.31
C LEU A 13 4.93 -28.21 -46.88
N VAL A 14 6.08 -28.73 -47.23
CA VAL A 14 7.43 -28.21 -46.97
C VAL A 14 7.74 -27.12 -47.99
N GLY A 15 8.24 -25.98 -47.51
CA GLY A 15 8.83 -24.94 -48.34
C GLY A 15 10.04 -24.34 -47.62
N GLY A 16 11.23 -24.70 -48.08
CA GLY A 16 12.50 -24.22 -47.54
C GLY A 16 12.77 -22.76 -47.88
N ALA A 17 13.30 -22.04 -46.96
CA ALA A 17 13.97 -20.76 -47.20
C ALA A 17 15.18 -20.61 -46.26
N ALA A 18 16.23 -20.11 -46.81
CA ALA A 18 17.61 -20.12 -46.39
C ALA A 18 17.88 -19.48 -45.03
N LEU A 19 18.76 -20.12 -44.28
CA LEU A 19 19.43 -19.60 -43.08
C LEU A 19 20.39 -18.46 -43.47
N LEU A 20 20.12 -17.22 -43.00
CA LEU A 20 21.11 -16.20 -42.81
C LEU A 20 21.42 -16.16 -41.31
N SER A 21 22.58 -16.73 -40.98
CA SER A 21 23.15 -16.70 -39.64
C SER A 21 23.68 -15.32 -39.31
N GLY A 22 22.87 -14.48 -38.64
CA GLY A 22 23.32 -13.29 -37.95
C GLY A 22 23.79 -13.68 -36.54
N ALA A 23 25.10 -13.64 -36.29
CA ALA A 23 25.68 -13.82 -34.99
C ALA A 23 25.32 -12.61 -34.12
N GLY A 24 24.16 -12.67 -33.40
CA GLY A 24 23.80 -11.76 -32.35
C GLY A 24 24.73 -11.99 -31.17
N ALA A 25 25.59 -11.05 -30.88
CA ALA A 25 26.41 -11.02 -29.68
C ALA A 25 25.50 -11.16 -28.45
N ARG A 26 25.54 -12.30 -27.78
CA ARG A 26 24.91 -12.51 -26.47
C ARG A 26 25.55 -11.52 -25.49
N ARG A 27 24.78 -10.53 -25.01
CA ARG A 27 25.16 -9.70 -23.88
C ARG A 27 25.45 -10.64 -22.71
N PRO A 28 26.62 -10.51 -22.05
CA PRO A 28 26.91 -11.33 -20.88
C PRO A 28 25.81 -11.12 -19.84
N PRO A 29 25.39 -12.15 -19.10
CA PRO A 29 24.44 -12.00 -18.03
C PRO A 29 25.01 -11.00 -17.04
N LYS A 30 24.21 -9.98 -16.69
CA LYS A 30 24.55 -9.02 -15.64
C LYS A 30 24.83 -9.85 -14.39
N ALA A 31 26.01 -9.71 -13.81
CA ALA A 31 26.41 -10.43 -12.60
C ALA A 31 25.27 -10.26 -11.57
N ALA A 32 24.74 -11.38 -11.11
CA ALA A 32 23.79 -11.37 -10.00
C ALA A 32 24.49 -10.71 -8.83
N GLY A 33 23.90 -9.66 -8.28
CA GLY A 33 24.35 -9.07 -7.03
C GLY A 33 24.47 -10.16 -5.94
N PRO A 34 25.21 -9.90 -4.85
CA PRO A 34 25.30 -10.86 -3.77
C PRO A 34 23.88 -11.24 -3.34
N ALA A 35 23.63 -12.56 -3.18
CA ALA A 35 22.35 -13.06 -2.69
C ALA A 35 21.99 -12.35 -1.38
N ALA A 36 20.73 -11.91 -1.26
CA ALA A 36 20.25 -11.30 -0.03
C ALA A 36 20.57 -12.22 1.17
N PRO A 37 21.00 -11.67 2.31
CA PRO A 37 21.31 -12.47 3.47
C PRO A 37 20.04 -13.21 3.96
N ASP A 38 20.19 -14.41 4.48
CA ASP A 38 19.06 -15.18 5.03
C ASP A 38 18.39 -14.48 6.22
N ARG A 39 19.09 -13.57 6.88
CA ARG A 39 18.62 -12.75 8.02
C ARG A 39 19.52 -11.55 8.26
N TYR A 40 18.96 -10.50 8.84
CA TYR A 40 19.73 -9.37 9.39
C TYR A 40 20.29 -9.74 10.76
N LEU A 41 21.58 -9.47 10.98
CA LEU A 41 22.22 -9.69 12.29
C LEU A 41 22.00 -8.52 13.24
N THR A 42 21.84 -7.33 12.70
CA THR A 42 21.55 -6.10 13.45
C THR A 42 20.07 -5.92 13.76
N PHE A 43 19.20 -6.69 13.11
CA PHE A 43 17.75 -6.67 13.32
C PHE A 43 17.24 -8.12 13.43
N PRO A 44 17.55 -8.83 14.53
CA PRO A 44 17.24 -10.26 14.69
C PRO A 44 15.73 -10.50 14.73
N GLY A 45 15.31 -11.65 14.19
CA GLY A 45 13.90 -12.03 14.13
C GLY A 45 13.15 -11.54 12.89
N VAL A 46 13.82 -10.78 12.00
CA VAL A 46 13.26 -10.37 10.71
C VAL A 46 14.09 -10.96 9.59
N ARG A 47 13.42 -11.58 8.62
CA ARG A 47 14.03 -11.97 7.35
C ARG A 47 13.97 -10.79 6.38
N PRO A 48 14.96 -10.63 5.50
CA PRO A 48 14.85 -9.68 4.40
C PRO A 48 13.58 -9.93 3.60
N PRO A 49 12.79 -8.90 3.27
CA PRO A 49 11.66 -9.07 2.38
C PRO A 49 12.15 -9.54 1.00
N GLY A 50 11.49 -10.55 0.45
CA GLY A 50 11.84 -11.12 -0.86
C GLY A 50 11.39 -10.25 -2.04
N LEU A 51 11.57 -8.93 -1.95
CA LEU A 51 11.18 -8.00 -3.00
C LEU A 51 12.10 -8.09 -4.20
N THR A 52 11.52 -8.02 -5.38
CA THR A 52 12.25 -7.94 -6.65
C THR A 52 11.87 -6.67 -7.38
N ALA A 53 12.82 -5.78 -7.55
CA ALA A 53 12.63 -4.53 -8.27
C ALA A 53 13.17 -4.60 -9.69
N ARG A 54 12.42 -4.04 -10.63
CA ARG A 54 12.79 -3.89 -12.04
C ARG A 54 12.61 -2.44 -12.46
N ARG A 55 13.70 -1.70 -12.48
CA ARG A 55 13.70 -0.31 -12.97
C ARG A 55 13.77 -0.29 -14.49
N LEU A 56 12.82 0.38 -15.12
CA LEU A 56 12.64 0.44 -16.59
C LEU A 56 12.90 1.84 -17.14
N GLY A 57 12.77 2.86 -16.29
CA GLY A 57 12.96 4.27 -16.66
C GLY A 57 13.23 5.16 -15.45
N PRO A 58 13.16 6.48 -15.65
CA PRO A 58 13.21 7.45 -14.56
C PRO A 58 11.97 7.28 -13.66
N THR A 59 12.19 7.26 -12.36
CA THR A 59 11.15 7.17 -11.33
C THR A 59 10.98 8.51 -10.65
N SER A 60 9.84 8.76 -10.05
CA SER A 60 9.60 9.92 -9.20
C SER A 60 10.50 9.87 -7.95
N ASP A 61 10.77 11.04 -7.38
CA ASP A 61 11.48 11.13 -6.10
C ASP A 61 10.66 10.56 -4.93
N GLY A 62 11.36 10.14 -3.90
CA GLY A 62 10.77 9.63 -2.66
C GLY A 62 10.93 8.12 -2.48
N LEU A 63 10.41 7.65 -1.36
CA LEU A 63 10.44 6.24 -0.95
C LEU A 63 9.07 5.60 -1.15
N LEU A 64 9.03 4.28 -1.19
CA LEU A 64 7.82 3.49 -1.35
C LEU A 64 7.35 2.96 0.03
N PHE A 65 6.05 3.07 0.29
CA PHE A 65 5.39 2.68 1.54
C PHE A 65 4.43 1.55 1.24
N ILE A 66 4.63 0.41 1.88
CA ILE A 66 3.83 -0.80 1.67
C ILE A 66 3.60 -1.52 3.00
N ALA A 67 2.48 -2.22 3.11
CA ALA A 67 2.18 -3.14 4.20
C ALA A 67 1.82 -4.50 3.60
N PRO A 68 2.75 -5.48 3.59
CA PRO A 68 2.48 -6.81 3.07
C PRO A 68 1.30 -7.45 3.80
N PHE A 69 0.22 -7.74 3.06
CA PHE A 69 -0.99 -8.29 3.63
C PHE A 69 -0.77 -9.76 4.01
N ARG A 70 -1.25 -10.16 5.20
CA ARG A 70 -0.95 -11.45 5.82
C ARG A 70 0.54 -11.67 6.02
N GLY A 71 1.10 -10.88 6.93
CA GLY A 71 2.44 -10.92 7.43
C GLY A 71 3.27 -12.10 6.96
N THR A 72 4.28 -11.81 6.27
CA THR A 72 5.35 -12.77 6.07
C THR A 72 6.13 -12.84 7.39
N ASP A 73 6.96 -13.83 7.59
CA ASP A 73 7.96 -13.86 8.69
C ASP A 73 8.95 -12.68 8.61
N THR A 74 8.65 -11.67 7.78
CA THR A 74 9.58 -10.61 7.38
C THR A 74 9.25 -9.26 8.00
N ALA A 75 8.11 -8.68 7.67
CA ALA A 75 7.72 -7.34 8.10
C ALA A 75 6.21 -7.14 7.93
N ASP A 76 5.62 -6.32 8.79
CA ASP A 76 4.20 -5.98 8.76
C ASP A 76 3.96 -4.64 8.05
N ALA A 77 4.98 -3.74 8.10
CA ALA A 77 5.06 -2.56 7.26
C ALA A 77 6.49 -2.27 6.83
N LEU A 78 6.66 -1.64 5.67
CA LEU A 78 7.94 -1.35 5.05
C LEU A 78 7.96 0.05 4.42
N ILE A 79 9.09 0.72 4.58
CA ILE A 79 9.54 1.78 3.68
C ILE A 79 10.70 1.20 2.88
N VAL A 80 10.64 1.26 1.54
CA VAL A 80 11.67 0.72 0.67
C VAL A 80 12.10 1.74 -0.37
N ASP A 81 13.29 1.55 -0.92
CA ASP A 81 13.79 2.32 -2.07
C ASP A 81 13.40 1.68 -3.41
N ASP A 82 13.81 2.28 -4.53
CA ASP A 82 13.56 1.79 -5.89
C ASP A 82 14.24 0.46 -6.22
N ALA A 83 15.19 0.03 -5.40
CA ALA A 83 15.80 -1.30 -5.54
C ALA A 83 15.04 -2.37 -4.75
N GLY A 84 14.00 -1.97 -4.01
CA GLY A 84 13.26 -2.85 -3.09
C GLY A 84 14.01 -3.10 -1.78
N GLU A 85 15.10 -2.34 -1.52
CA GLU A 85 15.84 -2.45 -0.28
C GLU A 85 15.12 -1.72 0.86
N PRO A 86 14.94 -2.35 2.02
CA PRO A 86 14.32 -1.70 3.16
C PRO A 86 15.11 -0.49 3.64
N VAL A 87 14.36 0.56 3.97
CA VAL A 87 14.81 1.72 4.73
C VAL A 87 14.30 1.65 6.15
N TRP A 88 13.04 1.23 6.30
CA TRP A 88 12.40 1.04 7.59
C TRP A 88 11.59 -0.25 7.57
N ILE A 89 11.67 -0.99 8.68
CA ILE A 89 10.97 -2.23 8.93
C ILE A 89 10.20 -2.09 10.23
N HIS A 90 8.88 -2.27 10.15
CA HIS A 90 8.01 -2.35 11.31
C HIS A 90 7.54 -3.80 11.52
N ARG A 91 7.53 -4.21 12.78
CA ARG A 91 6.97 -5.48 13.23
C ARG A 91 5.80 -5.21 14.16
N SER A 92 4.73 -5.93 13.94
CA SER A 92 3.55 -5.95 14.79
C SER A 92 3.08 -7.40 14.99
N ASP A 93 2.39 -7.68 16.07
CA ASP A 93 1.62 -8.91 16.28
C ASP A 93 0.19 -8.76 15.72
N ARG A 94 -0.13 -7.60 15.12
CA ARG A 94 -1.41 -7.25 14.52
C ARG A 94 -1.26 -7.02 13.02
N LEU A 95 -2.38 -7.04 12.32
CA LEU A 95 -2.41 -6.61 10.92
C LEU A 95 -2.14 -5.11 10.81
N VAL A 96 -1.24 -4.73 9.91
CA VAL A 96 -0.98 -3.34 9.52
C VAL A 96 -1.46 -3.10 8.10
N THR A 97 -2.11 -1.97 7.86
CA THR A 97 -2.56 -1.55 6.51
C THR A 97 -2.41 -0.04 6.33
N ASP A 98 -2.50 0.42 5.08
CA ASP A 98 -2.59 1.84 4.70
C ASP A 98 -1.41 2.68 5.19
N VAL A 99 -0.18 2.14 5.09
CA VAL A 99 1.06 2.84 5.49
C VAL A 99 1.35 3.96 4.51
N ARG A 100 1.41 5.20 5.02
CA ARG A 100 1.67 6.39 4.18
C ARG A 100 2.18 7.59 4.98
N VAL A 101 2.74 8.55 4.27
CA VAL A 101 3.04 9.87 4.83
C VAL A 101 1.79 10.74 4.73
N GLN A 102 1.45 11.39 5.83
CA GLN A 102 0.40 12.40 5.91
C GLN A 102 0.95 13.64 6.63
N GLU A 103 0.15 14.68 6.75
CA GLU A 103 0.48 15.88 7.52
C GLU A 103 -0.35 15.94 8.80
N TYR A 104 0.28 16.25 9.92
CA TYR A 104 -0.38 16.49 11.19
C TYR A 104 0.31 17.66 11.91
N GLU A 105 -0.47 18.67 12.32
CA GLU A 105 0.02 19.89 12.98
C GLU A 105 1.18 20.58 12.21
N GLY A 106 1.09 20.58 10.87
CA GLY A 106 2.07 21.23 9.98
C GLY A 106 3.37 20.46 9.82
N ALA A 107 3.44 19.21 10.25
CA ALA A 107 4.60 18.34 10.08
C ALA A 107 4.24 17.04 9.34
N PRO A 108 5.15 16.50 8.50
CA PRO A 108 4.98 15.18 7.93
C PRO A 108 5.06 14.10 9.02
N VAL A 109 4.11 13.18 8.99
CA VAL A 109 3.99 12.04 9.90
C VAL A 109 3.84 10.74 9.10
N LEU A 110 4.29 9.64 9.68
CA LEU A 110 4.04 8.30 9.15
C LEU A 110 2.77 7.76 9.80
N THR A 111 1.83 7.32 9.00
CA THR A 111 0.56 6.81 9.51
C THR A 111 0.25 5.43 8.96
N PHE A 112 -0.51 4.65 9.73
CA PHE A 112 -1.05 3.37 9.32
C PHE A 112 -2.23 2.99 10.22
N TRP A 113 -3.05 2.06 9.77
CA TRP A 113 -4.01 1.37 10.60
C TRP A 113 -3.38 0.08 11.16
N GLU A 114 -3.66 -0.24 12.43
CA GLU A 114 -3.20 -1.45 13.10
C GLU A 114 -4.33 -2.10 13.90
N GLY A 115 -4.54 -3.41 13.71
CA GLY A 115 -5.63 -4.10 14.41
C GLY A 115 -5.77 -5.58 14.08
N GLU A 116 -6.90 -6.13 14.45
CA GLU A 116 -7.27 -7.51 14.17
C GLU A 116 -8.05 -7.62 12.87
N ARG A 117 -7.71 -8.64 12.08
CA ARG A 117 -8.50 -8.99 10.90
C ARG A 117 -9.79 -9.68 11.32
N LYS A 118 -10.91 -9.24 10.72
CA LYS A 118 -12.22 -9.89 10.83
C LYS A 118 -12.58 -10.63 9.53
N THR A 119 -13.60 -11.44 9.58
CA THR A 119 -14.14 -12.14 8.39
C THR A 119 -14.70 -11.16 7.37
N GLY A 120 -14.72 -11.53 6.09
CA GLY A 120 -15.29 -10.70 5.04
C GLY A 120 -14.38 -9.55 4.55
N GLY A 121 -13.12 -9.51 4.97
CA GLY A 121 -12.18 -8.46 4.55
C GLY A 121 -12.15 -7.22 5.43
N HIS A 122 -12.84 -7.26 6.58
CA HIS A 122 -12.91 -6.17 7.55
C HIS A 122 -11.84 -6.28 8.64
N GLY A 123 -11.72 -5.24 9.47
CA GLY A 123 -10.84 -5.16 10.60
C GLY A 123 -11.48 -4.57 11.86
N ALA A 124 -10.77 -4.64 12.98
CA ALA A 124 -11.09 -3.91 14.19
C ALA A 124 -9.77 -3.44 14.83
N GLY A 125 -9.53 -2.14 14.84
CA GLY A 125 -8.28 -1.54 15.30
C GLY A 125 -8.33 -0.03 15.23
N ASN A 126 -7.12 0.58 15.20
CA ASN A 126 -6.94 2.00 15.38
C ASN A 126 -6.00 2.57 14.33
N GLY A 127 -6.10 3.87 14.10
CA GLY A 127 -5.11 4.64 13.34
C GLY A 127 -3.93 4.99 14.22
N VAL A 128 -2.71 4.80 13.72
CA VAL A 128 -1.45 5.11 14.41
C VAL A 128 -0.75 6.25 13.69
N ILE A 129 -0.25 7.22 14.44
CA ILE A 129 0.53 8.36 13.95
C ILE A 129 1.92 8.31 14.58
N LEU A 130 2.96 8.22 13.75
CA LEU A 130 4.36 8.27 14.17
C LEU A 130 5.05 9.54 13.67
N GLY A 131 5.90 10.12 14.49
CA GLY A 131 6.79 11.21 14.09
C GLY A 131 7.94 10.74 13.19
N ALA A 132 8.76 11.67 12.74
CA ALA A 132 9.97 11.39 11.96
C ALA A 132 11.00 10.55 12.74
N ASP A 133 10.90 10.50 14.04
CA ASP A 133 11.69 9.68 14.96
C ASP A 133 11.13 8.28 15.19
N TYR A 134 10.00 7.94 14.52
CA TYR A 134 9.22 6.70 14.63
C TYR A 134 8.61 6.45 16.01
N ARG A 135 8.54 7.48 16.86
CA ARG A 135 7.77 7.41 18.09
C ARG A 135 6.31 7.75 17.82
N ARG A 136 5.44 7.11 18.59
CA ARG A 136 3.99 7.37 18.53
C ARG A 136 3.69 8.80 18.97
N VAL A 137 3.07 9.58 18.08
CA VAL A 137 2.56 10.93 18.34
C VAL A 137 1.13 10.84 18.88
N ALA A 138 0.29 10.02 18.23
CA ALA A 138 -1.08 9.78 18.63
C ALA A 138 -1.57 8.40 18.15
N GLU A 139 -2.68 7.97 18.74
CA GLU A 139 -3.48 6.84 18.30
C GLU A 139 -4.92 7.29 18.22
N VAL A 140 -5.62 6.93 17.14
CA VAL A 140 -7.00 7.36 16.90
C VAL A 140 -7.91 6.14 16.90
N GLU A 141 -8.85 6.12 17.84
CA GLU A 141 -9.90 5.11 17.96
C GLU A 141 -11.18 5.64 17.32
N ALA A 142 -11.97 4.75 16.73
CA ALA A 142 -13.34 5.10 16.35
C ALA A 142 -14.20 5.27 17.62
N GLY A 143 -15.14 6.20 17.57
CA GLY A 143 -15.99 6.54 18.72
C GLY A 143 -17.31 5.77 18.74
N ASP A 144 -18.15 6.14 19.70
CA ASP A 144 -19.53 5.63 19.83
C ASP A 144 -19.66 4.09 19.92
N GLY A 145 -18.64 3.44 20.50
CA GLY A 145 -18.62 2.01 20.76
C GLY A 145 -18.39 1.13 19.53
N VAL A 146 -17.94 1.70 18.41
CA VAL A 146 -17.50 0.93 17.23
C VAL A 146 -15.97 0.87 17.16
N SER A 147 -15.44 -0.06 16.37
CA SER A 147 -14.00 -0.17 16.12
C SER A 147 -13.66 0.36 14.74
N GLY A 148 -12.53 1.05 14.62
CA GLY A 148 -11.99 1.48 13.34
C GLY A 148 -11.62 0.30 12.45
N ASP A 149 -11.95 0.40 11.17
CA ASP A 149 -11.72 -0.63 10.18
C ASP A 149 -10.47 -0.36 9.34
N LEU A 150 -9.92 -1.41 8.76
CA LEU A 150 -8.66 -1.43 8.02
C LEU A 150 -8.63 -0.61 6.72
N HIS A 151 -9.81 -0.16 6.23
CA HIS A 151 -9.92 0.40 4.88
C HIS A 151 -9.50 1.87 4.77
N GLU A 152 -9.62 2.68 5.82
CA GLU A 152 -9.20 4.08 5.75
C GLU A 152 -8.77 4.64 7.10
N PHE A 153 -7.63 5.30 7.10
CA PHE A 153 -7.18 6.20 8.16
C PHE A 153 -6.58 7.46 7.52
N ALA A 154 -7.40 8.50 7.34
CA ALA A 154 -7.00 9.72 6.66
C ALA A 154 -7.03 10.93 7.60
N LEU A 155 -5.89 11.60 7.76
CA LEU A 155 -5.80 12.87 8.47
C LEU A 155 -6.35 14.01 7.60
N THR A 156 -6.90 15.03 8.22
CA THR A 156 -7.35 16.26 7.58
C THR A 156 -6.50 17.44 8.03
N ASP A 157 -6.56 18.53 7.29
CA ASP A 157 -5.90 19.79 7.64
C ASP A 157 -6.49 20.49 8.88
N ARG A 158 -7.61 19.98 9.41
CA ARG A 158 -8.26 20.46 10.64
C ARG A 158 -7.75 19.79 11.92
N GLY A 159 -6.76 18.89 11.83
CA GLY A 159 -6.30 18.09 12.96
C GLY A 159 -7.27 16.98 13.35
N THR A 160 -8.12 16.55 12.41
CA THR A 160 -9.04 15.43 12.57
C THR A 160 -8.61 14.24 11.75
N ALA A 161 -9.21 13.07 12.00
CA ALA A 161 -9.03 11.86 11.22
C ALA A 161 -10.37 11.36 10.70
N LEU A 162 -10.41 10.94 9.44
CA LEU A 162 -11.50 10.18 8.86
C LEU A 162 -11.18 8.69 9.00
N VAL A 163 -12.11 7.96 9.60
CA VAL A 163 -12.03 6.50 9.79
C VAL A 163 -13.30 5.83 9.31
N ILE A 164 -13.18 4.56 8.89
CA ILE A 164 -14.33 3.72 8.54
C ILE A 164 -14.58 2.74 9.68
N ALA A 165 -15.83 2.38 9.92
CA ALA A 165 -16.22 1.34 10.87
C ALA A 165 -17.35 0.49 10.28
N TYR A 166 -17.51 -0.75 10.79
CA TYR A 166 -18.52 -1.70 10.28
C TYR A 166 -19.29 -2.37 11.41
N PRO A 167 -20.15 -1.62 12.13
CA PRO A 167 -21.06 -2.23 13.09
C PRO A 167 -22.06 -3.16 12.40
N GLU A 168 -22.36 -4.28 13.05
CA GLU A 168 -23.42 -5.18 12.60
C GLU A 168 -24.78 -4.64 13.07
N VAL A 169 -25.68 -4.42 12.11
CA VAL A 169 -27.04 -3.89 12.35
C VAL A 169 -28.11 -4.78 11.69
N THR A 170 -29.37 -4.41 11.85
CA THR A 170 -30.48 -5.10 11.20
C THR A 170 -31.08 -4.22 10.09
N ALA A 171 -31.22 -4.76 8.88
CA ALA A 171 -31.87 -4.09 7.76
C ALA A 171 -32.85 -4.99 7.01
N ASP A 172 -33.73 -4.38 6.22
CA ASP A 172 -34.68 -5.10 5.37
C ASP A 172 -34.03 -5.51 4.05
N LEU A 173 -33.72 -6.80 3.89
CA LEU A 173 -33.11 -7.36 2.68
C LEU A 173 -34.10 -7.87 1.63
N ARG A 174 -35.43 -7.70 1.84
CA ARG A 174 -36.44 -8.13 0.85
C ARG A 174 -36.25 -7.49 -0.53
N PRO A 175 -35.81 -6.23 -0.68
CA PRO A 175 -35.55 -5.65 -2.00
C PRO A 175 -34.53 -6.44 -2.85
N ILE A 176 -33.71 -7.30 -2.24
CA ILE A 176 -32.72 -8.16 -2.90
C ILE A 176 -32.98 -9.66 -2.67
N GLY A 177 -34.20 -10.02 -2.21
CA GLY A 177 -34.62 -11.41 -2.00
C GLY A 177 -34.17 -12.03 -0.67
N GLY A 178 -33.72 -11.23 0.30
CA GLY A 178 -33.32 -11.70 1.62
C GLY A 178 -34.38 -11.55 2.71
N PRO A 179 -33.99 -11.79 3.98
CA PRO A 179 -34.94 -11.71 5.10
C PRO A 179 -35.34 -10.25 5.42
N ARG A 180 -36.53 -10.05 5.94
CA ARG A 180 -37.04 -8.73 6.39
C ARG A 180 -36.16 -8.10 7.50
N ARG A 181 -35.56 -8.92 8.36
CA ARG A 181 -34.67 -8.52 9.44
C ARG A 181 -33.33 -9.21 9.26
N GLY A 182 -32.64 -8.83 8.20
CA GLY A 182 -31.33 -9.37 7.88
C GLY A 182 -30.23 -8.72 8.72
N ARG A 183 -29.22 -9.50 9.10
CA ARG A 183 -27.98 -9.01 9.72
C ARG A 183 -27.05 -8.46 8.64
N VAL A 184 -26.67 -7.20 8.76
CA VAL A 184 -25.84 -6.53 7.76
C VAL A 184 -24.73 -5.73 8.43
N LEU A 185 -23.67 -5.46 7.69
CA LEU A 185 -22.65 -4.48 8.06
C LEU A 185 -23.08 -3.10 7.56
N ASP A 186 -23.05 -2.11 8.44
CA ASP A 186 -23.22 -0.71 8.09
C ASP A 186 -21.86 -0.06 7.89
N GLY A 187 -21.58 0.40 6.67
CA GLY A 187 -20.35 1.15 6.38
C GLY A 187 -20.44 2.56 6.97
N ARG A 188 -19.94 2.76 8.16
CA ARG A 188 -19.93 4.07 8.84
C ARG A 188 -18.64 4.82 8.54
N VAL A 189 -18.77 6.13 8.38
CA VAL A 189 -17.64 7.07 8.28
C VAL A 189 -17.70 7.99 9.47
N GLN A 190 -16.63 8.03 10.26
CA GLN A 190 -16.50 8.95 11.37
C GLN A 190 -15.38 9.96 11.11
N GLU A 191 -15.57 11.19 11.54
CA GLU A 191 -14.52 12.19 11.71
C GLU A 191 -14.24 12.36 13.20
N ILE A 192 -12.99 12.15 13.58
CA ILE A 192 -12.53 12.14 14.96
C ILE A 192 -11.53 13.28 15.17
N ASP A 193 -11.70 14.11 16.19
CA ASP A 193 -10.65 15.04 16.62
C ASP A 193 -9.49 14.21 17.20
N VAL A 194 -8.31 14.31 16.58
CA VAL A 194 -7.14 13.48 16.94
C VAL A 194 -6.69 13.73 18.38
N ARG A 195 -6.82 14.95 18.86
CA ARG A 195 -6.34 15.36 20.18
C ARG A 195 -7.29 14.97 21.31
N THR A 196 -8.60 15.05 21.07
CA THR A 196 -9.63 14.84 22.11
C THR A 196 -10.31 13.49 22.03
N GLY A 197 -10.28 12.83 20.85
CA GLY A 197 -11.06 11.63 20.57
C GLY A 197 -12.57 11.90 20.36
N GLU A 198 -12.99 13.17 20.26
CA GLU A 198 -14.39 13.53 20.04
C GLU A 198 -14.83 13.15 18.63
N VAL A 199 -16.01 12.53 18.51
CA VAL A 199 -16.66 12.25 17.24
C VAL A 199 -17.37 13.50 16.76
N LEU A 200 -16.83 14.11 15.69
CA LEU A 200 -17.39 15.34 15.11
C LEU A 200 -18.42 15.06 14.00
N LEU A 201 -18.30 13.89 13.36
CA LEU A 201 -19.23 13.40 12.36
C LEU A 201 -19.33 11.89 12.48
N ASP A 202 -20.57 11.36 12.34
CA ASP A 202 -20.84 9.93 12.23
C ASP A 202 -21.90 9.72 11.17
N TRP A 203 -21.49 9.23 10.00
CA TRP A 203 -22.34 9.02 8.84
C TRP A 203 -22.55 7.53 8.58
N SER A 204 -23.82 7.10 8.45
CA SER A 204 -24.21 5.72 8.14
C SER A 204 -24.50 5.57 6.65
N ALA A 205 -23.88 4.60 5.99
CA ALA A 205 -24.17 4.30 4.60
C ALA A 205 -25.61 3.80 4.42
N LEU A 206 -26.14 3.03 5.36
CA LEU A 206 -27.48 2.45 5.24
C LEU A 206 -28.60 3.48 5.42
N ASP A 207 -28.36 4.62 6.03
CA ASP A 207 -29.31 5.71 6.12
C ASP A 207 -29.45 6.49 4.80
N HIS A 208 -28.47 6.37 3.89
CA HIS A 208 -28.38 7.19 2.68
C HIS A 208 -28.31 6.37 1.38
N ILE A 209 -27.89 5.11 1.44
CA ILE A 209 -27.68 4.23 0.28
C ILE A 209 -28.68 3.05 0.40
N ALA A 210 -29.58 2.95 -0.55
CA ALA A 210 -30.59 1.89 -0.52
C ALA A 210 -29.96 0.51 -0.72
N ILE A 211 -30.41 -0.50 0.03
CA ILE A 211 -29.96 -1.90 -0.11
C ILE A 211 -30.03 -2.40 -1.56
N ALA A 212 -31.02 -1.96 -2.34
CA ALA A 212 -31.17 -2.32 -3.75
C ALA A 212 -30.07 -1.77 -4.67
N GLU A 213 -29.22 -0.84 -4.19
CA GLU A 213 -28.06 -0.35 -4.95
C GLU A 213 -26.91 -1.36 -4.97
N THR A 214 -26.89 -2.32 -4.05
CA THR A 214 -25.85 -3.37 -4.02
C THR A 214 -25.78 -4.15 -5.34
N ARG A 215 -24.56 -4.48 -5.74
CA ARG A 215 -24.26 -5.41 -6.84
C ARG A 215 -23.85 -6.79 -6.32
N THR A 216 -23.55 -6.87 -5.01
CA THR A 216 -23.18 -8.13 -4.37
C THR A 216 -24.42 -9.01 -4.23
N PRO A 217 -24.41 -10.26 -4.72
CA PRO A 217 -25.51 -11.19 -4.52
C PRO A 217 -25.51 -11.73 -3.09
N LEU A 218 -26.68 -12.13 -2.62
CA LEU A 218 -26.80 -12.97 -1.43
C LEU A 218 -26.19 -14.35 -1.73
N THR A 219 -25.36 -14.87 -0.81
CA THR A 219 -24.74 -16.19 -0.93
C THR A 219 -25.12 -17.08 0.27
N PRO A 220 -24.89 -18.39 0.22
CA PRO A 220 -25.11 -19.25 1.38
C PRO A 220 -24.33 -18.83 2.63
N GLU A 221 -23.20 -18.15 2.47
CA GLU A 221 -22.29 -17.69 3.52
C GLU A 221 -22.62 -16.27 4.01
N ALA A 222 -23.24 -15.43 3.16
CA ALA A 222 -23.55 -14.02 3.42
C ALA A 222 -24.94 -13.68 2.89
N ASN A 223 -26.00 -13.95 3.67
CA ASN A 223 -27.39 -13.77 3.27
C ASN A 223 -28.26 -13.04 4.30
N GLY A 224 -27.66 -12.53 5.35
CA GLY A 224 -28.33 -11.79 6.40
C GLY A 224 -29.05 -12.66 7.45
N THR A 225 -28.92 -13.98 7.41
CA THR A 225 -29.39 -14.84 8.51
C THR A 225 -28.39 -14.84 9.67
N PRO A 226 -28.78 -15.25 10.89
CA PRO A 226 -27.87 -15.29 12.04
C PRO A 226 -26.55 -16.01 11.73
N GLY A 227 -25.42 -15.33 12.00
CA GLY A 227 -24.07 -15.84 11.72
C GLY A 227 -23.63 -15.74 10.24
N LYS A 228 -24.48 -15.20 9.34
CA LYS A 228 -24.18 -15.00 7.92
C LYS A 228 -24.44 -13.55 7.51
N VAL A 229 -23.67 -12.66 8.10
CA VAL A 229 -23.82 -11.21 7.93
C VAL A 229 -23.57 -10.83 6.48
N PHE A 230 -24.40 -9.95 5.94
CA PHE A 230 -24.31 -9.46 4.57
C PHE A 230 -23.71 -8.04 4.55
N ASP A 231 -22.84 -7.76 3.60
CA ASP A 231 -22.26 -6.43 3.39
C ASP A 231 -22.80 -5.81 2.11
N PRO A 232 -23.80 -4.93 2.19
CA PRO A 232 -24.46 -4.38 1.00
C PRO A 232 -23.69 -3.27 0.31
N VAL A 233 -22.85 -2.51 1.02
CA VAL A 233 -22.26 -1.26 0.51
C VAL A 233 -20.74 -1.37 0.38
N HIS A 234 -20.04 -1.78 1.44
CA HIS A 234 -18.60 -1.93 1.51
C HIS A 234 -17.85 -0.63 1.17
N VAL A 235 -17.91 0.35 2.07
CA VAL A 235 -17.15 1.60 1.97
C VAL A 235 -15.65 1.29 2.11
N ASN A 236 -14.83 1.65 1.14
CA ASN A 236 -13.41 1.31 1.16
C ASN A 236 -12.44 2.48 1.02
N SER A 237 -12.96 3.67 0.83
CA SER A 237 -12.19 4.89 1.00
C SER A 237 -13.10 6.07 1.32
N VAL A 238 -12.57 7.02 2.08
CA VAL A 238 -13.17 8.32 2.31
C VAL A 238 -12.09 9.40 2.20
N GLN A 239 -12.43 10.51 1.59
CA GLN A 239 -11.58 11.68 1.48
C GLN A 239 -12.34 12.92 1.89
N ASP A 240 -11.64 13.81 2.59
CA ASP A 240 -12.09 15.19 2.77
C ASP A 240 -12.09 15.92 1.42
N ASP A 241 -13.24 16.40 0.99
CA ASP A 241 -13.47 17.13 -0.26
C ASP A 241 -14.06 18.52 0.07
N GLY A 242 -13.53 19.18 1.09
CA GLY A 242 -13.95 20.49 1.58
C GLY A 242 -15.28 20.43 2.33
N ASP A 243 -16.35 20.98 1.73
CA ASP A 243 -17.71 20.93 2.26
C ASP A 243 -18.43 19.61 1.97
N ALA A 244 -17.71 18.65 1.36
CA ALA A 244 -18.17 17.30 1.07
C ALA A 244 -17.20 16.23 1.61
N LEU A 245 -17.67 14.98 1.62
CA LEU A 245 -16.84 13.78 1.68
C LEU A 245 -16.97 13.04 0.36
N LEU A 246 -15.84 12.59 -0.18
CA LEU A 246 -15.80 11.69 -1.33
C LEU A 246 -15.65 10.26 -0.83
N ILE A 247 -16.64 9.40 -1.07
CA ILE A 247 -16.69 8.03 -0.54
C ILE A 247 -16.71 7.04 -1.70
N SER A 248 -15.83 6.04 -1.67
CA SER A 248 -15.90 4.89 -2.57
C SER A 248 -16.58 3.72 -1.89
N ALA A 249 -17.60 3.14 -2.54
CA ALA A 249 -18.32 1.98 -2.07
C ALA A 249 -18.23 0.83 -3.09
N ARG A 250 -17.49 -0.23 -2.70
CA ARG A 250 -17.15 -1.37 -3.56
C ARG A 250 -18.38 -2.14 -4.03
N ASN A 251 -19.23 -2.50 -3.09
CA ASN A 251 -20.34 -3.43 -3.37
C ASN A 251 -21.48 -2.77 -4.13
N THR A 252 -21.51 -1.44 -4.23
CA THR A 252 -22.39 -0.70 -5.13
C THR A 252 -21.72 -0.33 -6.45
N SER A 253 -20.40 -0.52 -6.58
CA SER A 253 -19.56 -0.06 -7.69
C SER A 253 -19.78 1.43 -8.00
N ALA A 254 -19.81 2.26 -6.95
CA ALA A 254 -20.09 3.69 -7.05
C ALA A 254 -19.17 4.52 -6.15
N VAL A 255 -18.97 5.77 -6.58
CA VAL A 255 -18.37 6.84 -5.77
C VAL A 255 -19.46 7.84 -5.44
N TYR A 256 -19.51 8.28 -4.20
CA TYR A 256 -20.51 9.19 -3.67
C TYR A 256 -19.86 10.49 -3.22
N SER A 257 -20.46 11.63 -3.53
CA SER A 257 -20.20 12.89 -2.86
C SER A 257 -21.29 13.12 -1.83
N ILE A 258 -20.85 13.30 -0.59
CA ILE A 258 -21.74 13.47 0.57
C ILE A 258 -21.59 14.89 1.09
N ASP A 259 -22.69 15.60 1.27
CA ASP A 259 -22.71 16.88 1.95
C ASP A 259 -22.27 16.69 3.41
N ARG A 260 -21.15 17.29 3.80
CA ARG A 260 -20.55 17.09 5.11
C ARG A 260 -21.47 17.54 6.27
N ARG A 261 -22.26 18.58 6.06
CA ARG A 261 -23.12 19.16 7.11
C ARG A 261 -24.42 18.39 7.30
N THR A 262 -25.01 17.88 6.21
CA THR A 262 -26.34 17.24 6.24
C THR A 262 -26.30 15.72 6.13
N GLY A 263 -25.15 15.15 5.72
CA GLY A 263 -25.03 13.72 5.38
C GLY A 263 -25.70 13.32 4.06
N ALA A 264 -26.36 14.26 3.37
CA ALA A 264 -27.09 13.96 2.15
C ALA A 264 -26.16 13.62 0.98
N VAL A 265 -26.55 12.63 0.17
CA VAL A 265 -25.85 12.31 -1.09
C VAL A 265 -26.08 13.43 -2.10
N ARG A 266 -25.02 14.17 -2.48
CA ARG A 266 -25.03 15.19 -3.51
C ARG A 266 -25.12 14.58 -4.91
N TRP A 267 -24.35 13.51 -5.12
CA TRP A 267 -24.35 12.77 -6.38
C TRP A 267 -23.69 11.38 -6.22
N ARG A 268 -23.97 10.53 -7.22
CA ARG A 268 -23.43 9.18 -7.40
C ARG A 268 -22.73 9.06 -8.74
N LEU A 269 -21.48 8.66 -8.75
CA LEU A 269 -20.72 8.33 -9.96
C LEU A 269 -20.62 6.82 -10.09
N GLY A 270 -21.14 6.25 -11.18
CA GLY A 270 -21.22 4.79 -11.37
C GLY A 270 -22.37 4.11 -10.61
N GLY A 271 -22.29 2.79 -10.48
CA GLY A 271 -23.29 1.99 -9.78
C GLY A 271 -24.65 1.87 -10.52
N ARG A 272 -25.65 1.35 -9.80
CA ARG A 272 -27.02 1.15 -10.35
C ARG A 272 -27.82 2.44 -10.45
N ARG A 273 -27.50 3.44 -9.64
CA ARG A 273 -28.21 4.74 -9.54
C ARG A 273 -27.30 5.92 -9.82
N GLY A 274 -26.30 5.73 -10.69
CA GLY A 274 -25.38 6.80 -11.07
C GLY A 274 -26.07 7.99 -11.72
N ASP A 275 -25.67 9.19 -11.32
CA ASP A 275 -26.22 10.46 -11.80
C ASP A 275 -25.54 10.99 -13.07
N PHE A 276 -24.47 10.30 -13.53
CA PHE A 276 -23.61 10.77 -14.62
C PHE A 276 -23.66 9.84 -15.83
N ALA A 277 -23.71 10.42 -17.00
CA ALA A 277 -23.42 9.71 -18.25
C ALA A 277 -21.90 9.43 -18.31
N LEU A 278 -21.54 8.15 -18.37
CA LEU A 278 -20.15 7.71 -18.46
C LEU A 278 -19.74 7.66 -19.94
N GLY A 279 -18.69 8.40 -20.30
CA GLY A 279 -18.06 8.35 -21.62
C GLY A 279 -17.32 7.03 -21.85
N PRO A 280 -16.83 6.80 -23.09
CA PRO A 280 -16.05 5.61 -23.41
C PRO A 280 -14.88 5.41 -22.44
N GLY A 281 -14.69 4.20 -21.91
CA GLY A 281 -13.64 3.85 -20.98
C GLY A 281 -13.82 4.38 -19.55
N ALA A 282 -14.84 5.19 -19.26
CA ALA A 282 -15.04 5.77 -17.92
C ALA A 282 -15.81 4.86 -16.94
N ALA A 283 -16.36 3.75 -17.40
CA ALA A 283 -17.03 2.77 -16.54
C ALA A 283 -16.02 2.03 -15.68
N PHE A 284 -16.40 1.74 -14.43
CA PHE A 284 -15.59 0.99 -13.47
C PHE A 284 -16.48 0.10 -12.60
N ALA A 285 -15.88 -0.88 -11.95
CA ALA A 285 -16.61 -1.77 -11.05
C ALA A 285 -15.71 -2.29 -9.92
N TRP A 286 -16.32 -2.41 -8.72
CA TRP A 286 -15.67 -2.96 -7.52
C TRP A 286 -14.43 -2.17 -7.07
N GLN A 287 -14.38 -0.90 -7.45
CA GLN A 287 -13.25 0.01 -7.33
C GLN A 287 -12.81 0.23 -5.88
N HIS A 288 -11.56 0.67 -5.74
CA HIS A 288 -10.95 1.11 -4.49
C HIS A 288 -10.34 2.50 -4.65
N ASP A 289 -10.15 3.17 -3.51
CA ASP A 289 -9.32 4.37 -3.35
C ASP A 289 -9.69 5.52 -4.29
N ALA A 290 -10.98 5.94 -4.29
CA ALA A 290 -11.39 7.11 -5.05
C ALA A 290 -10.86 8.39 -4.38
N ARG A 291 -10.17 9.26 -5.16
CA ARG A 291 -9.56 10.51 -4.67
C ARG A 291 -9.81 11.65 -5.64
N ARG A 292 -10.31 12.78 -5.13
CA ARG A 292 -10.34 14.02 -5.88
C ARG A 292 -8.97 14.67 -5.85
N ARG A 293 -8.50 15.07 -7.02
CA ARG A 293 -7.24 15.77 -7.20
C ARG A 293 -7.43 17.29 -7.18
N PRO A 294 -6.36 18.07 -6.93
CA PRO A 294 -6.43 19.53 -6.95
C PRO A 294 -6.91 20.11 -8.29
N ASP A 295 -6.73 19.40 -9.41
CA ASP A 295 -7.23 19.79 -10.73
C ASP A 295 -8.72 19.45 -10.96
N GLY A 296 -9.41 18.95 -9.92
CA GLY A 296 -10.82 18.57 -9.93
C GLY A 296 -11.13 17.21 -10.55
N THR A 297 -10.12 16.50 -11.08
CA THR A 297 -10.30 15.12 -11.56
C THR A 297 -10.42 14.14 -10.39
N ILE A 298 -11.00 12.98 -10.64
CA ILE A 298 -11.08 11.88 -9.66
C ILE A 298 -10.23 10.73 -10.15
N THR A 299 -9.34 10.23 -9.30
CA THR A 299 -8.61 8.98 -9.52
C THR A 299 -9.31 7.85 -8.78
N LEU A 300 -9.23 6.64 -9.29
CA LEU A 300 -9.59 5.41 -8.60
C LEU A 300 -8.87 4.19 -9.18
N PHE A 301 -8.77 3.13 -8.39
CA PHE A 301 -8.34 1.84 -8.86
C PHE A 301 -9.58 1.01 -9.23
N ASP A 302 -9.74 0.76 -10.52
CA ASP A 302 -10.81 -0.09 -11.07
C ASP A 302 -10.37 -1.55 -11.00
N ASN A 303 -10.92 -2.30 -10.04
CA ASN A 303 -10.64 -3.73 -9.92
C ASN A 303 -11.21 -4.52 -11.09
N HIS A 304 -12.13 -3.94 -11.84
CA HIS A 304 -12.67 -4.44 -13.11
C HIS A 304 -13.19 -5.87 -13.04
N ILE A 305 -13.84 -6.24 -11.93
CA ILE A 305 -14.53 -7.52 -11.83
C ILE A 305 -15.76 -7.43 -12.72
N THR A 306 -15.67 -7.97 -13.92
CA THR A 306 -16.84 -8.11 -14.81
C THR A 306 -17.51 -9.46 -14.55
N ASP A 307 -18.83 -9.53 -14.74
CA ASP A 307 -19.57 -10.79 -14.71
C ASP A 307 -19.12 -11.76 -15.84
N VAL A 308 -18.20 -11.31 -16.69
CA VAL A 308 -17.72 -11.97 -17.90
C VAL A 308 -16.19 -12.01 -17.90
N GLY A 309 -15.53 -12.46 -16.85
CA GLY A 309 -14.08 -12.75 -16.76
C GLY A 309 -13.15 -12.07 -17.79
N ASP A 310 -11.88 -11.90 -17.48
CA ASP A 310 -10.75 -11.51 -18.32
C ASP A 310 -10.43 -10.01 -18.47
N GLY A 311 -10.95 -9.12 -17.63
CA GLY A 311 -10.46 -7.76 -17.57
C GLY A 311 -9.26 -7.63 -16.63
N ALA A 312 -8.13 -7.05 -17.11
CA ALA A 312 -7.07 -6.58 -16.22
C ALA A 312 -7.59 -5.41 -15.37
N SER A 313 -7.12 -5.31 -14.13
CA SER A 313 -7.38 -4.13 -13.31
C SER A 313 -6.58 -2.93 -13.83
N ARG A 314 -7.02 -1.72 -13.48
CA ARG A 314 -6.40 -0.48 -13.97
C ARG A 314 -6.58 0.68 -13.01
N GLY A 315 -5.68 1.62 -13.05
CA GLY A 315 -5.88 2.94 -12.45
C GLY A 315 -6.51 3.88 -13.48
N ILE A 316 -7.56 4.60 -13.14
CA ILE A 316 -8.20 5.56 -14.05
C ILE A 316 -8.30 6.95 -13.43
N VAL A 317 -8.18 7.96 -14.31
CA VAL A 317 -8.38 9.38 -14.00
C VAL A 317 -9.61 9.85 -14.76
N LEU A 318 -10.61 10.34 -14.03
CA LEU A 318 -11.89 10.78 -14.57
C LEU A 318 -12.05 12.29 -14.40
N ARG A 319 -12.51 12.97 -15.46
CA ARG A 319 -13.05 14.32 -15.34
C ARG A 319 -14.56 14.22 -15.12
N VAL A 320 -15.02 14.77 -14.00
CA VAL A 320 -16.43 14.78 -13.62
C VAL A 320 -16.97 16.19 -13.78
N ASP A 321 -17.86 16.38 -14.75
CA ASP A 321 -18.63 17.60 -14.93
C ASP A 321 -19.95 17.45 -14.19
N GLU A 322 -20.01 18.05 -13.01
CA GLU A 322 -21.18 17.95 -12.14
C GLU A 322 -22.39 18.71 -12.70
N ALA A 323 -22.16 19.79 -13.44
CA ALA A 323 -23.25 20.58 -14.04
C ALA A 323 -23.86 19.85 -15.25
N ALA A 324 -23.02 19.31 -16.14
CA ALA A 324 -23.48 18.55 -17.30
C ALA A 324 -23.82 17.08 -16.96
N ARG A 325 -23.62 16.63 -15.74
CA ARG A 325 -23.79 15.23 -15.31
C ARG A 325 -23.09 14.24 -16.25
N LYS A 326 -21.82 14.52 -16.55
CA LYS A 326 -21.01 13.71 -17.45
C LYS A 326 -19.65 13.39 -16.82
N ALA A 327 -19.21 12.14 -16.93
CA ALA A 327 -17.85 11.74 -16.57
C ALA A 327 -17.12 11.19 -17.79
N THR A 328 -15.87 11.62 -17.99
CA THR A 328 -15.03 11.22 -19.13
C THR A 328 -13.68 10.69 -18.63
N LEU A 329 -13.19 9.64 -19.27
CA LEU A 329 -11.86 9.14 -19.04
C LEU A 329 -10.83 10.16 -19.54
N VAL A 330 -9.95 10.59 -18.64
CA VAL A 330 -8.81 11.47 -18.96
C VAL A 330 -7.57 10.63 -19.24
N ARG A 331 -7.34 9.62 -18.38
CA ARG A 331 -6.16 8.75 -18.46
C ARG A 331 -6.47 7.39 -17.86
N GLU A 332 -5.78 6.39 -18.40
CA GLU A 332 -5.73 5.03 -17.90
C GLU A 332 -4.28 4.62 -17.70
N TYR A 333 -4.01 3.90 -16.61
CA TYR A 333 -2.75 3.24 -16.32
C TYR A 333 -3.02 1.76 -16.13
N ALA A 334 -2.45 0.92 -16.98
CA ALA A 334 -2.63 -0.53 -16.96
C ALA A 334 -1.45 -1.22 -17.63
N ASP A 335 -1.14 -2.44 -17.22
CA ASP A 335 -0.18 -3.30 -17.91
C ASP A 335 -0.87 -4.34 -18.82
N GLY A 336 -2.20 -4.32 -18.86
CA GLY A 336 -3.05 -5.18 -19.70
C GLY A 336 -3.11 -6.64 -19.22
N ARG A 337 -2.51 -6.99 -18.08
CA ARG A 337 -2.40 -8.38 -17.60
C ARG A 337 -2.64 -8.56 -16.11
N THR A 338 -2.32 -7.57 -15.29
CA THR A 338 -2.43 -7.68 -13.83
C THR A 338 -3.86 -7.52 -13.37
N TYR A 339 -4.30 -8.45 -12.53
CA TYR A 339 -5.65 -8.48 -11.98
C TYR A 339 -5.60 -8.42 -10.45
N GLY A 340 -6.03 -7.30 -9.87
CA GLY A 340 -6.22 -7.09 -8.45
C GLY A 340 -7.69 -7.27 -8.07
N GLN A 341 -8.06 -8.45 -7.58
CA GLN A 341 -9.46 -8.78 -7.27
C GLN A 341 -10.07 -7.88 -6.19
N TYR A 342 -9.27 -7.42 -5.24
CA TYR A 342 -9.66 -6.55 -4.12
C TYR A 342 -8.46 -5.73 -3.67
N MET A 343 -8.71 -4.68 -2.85
CA MET A 343 -7.70 -3.72 -2.43
C MET A 343 -7.16 -2.91 -3.63
N GLY A 344 -6.04 -2.21 -3.45
CA GLY A 344 -5.36 -1.47 -4.50
C GLY A 344 -5.67 0.02 -4.50
N ASN A 345 -4.79 0.77 -5.13
CA ASN A 345 -4.90 2.23 -5.23
C ASN A 345 -4.21 2.77 -6.49
N LEU A 346 -4.58 3.99 -6.89
CA LEU A 346 -3.87 4.80 -7.86
C LEU A 346 -3.45 6.11 -7.22
N GLN A 347 -2.15 6.31 -7.06
CA GLN A 347 -1.58 7.59 -6.65
C GLN A 347 -0.98 8.31 -7.86
N THR A 348 -1.37 9.57 -8.10
CA THR A 348 -0.66 10.44 -9.06
C THR A 348 0.43 11.22 -8.34
N LEU A 349 1.59 11.32 -8.96
CA LEU A 349 2.80 11.89 -8.38
C LEU A 349 3.03 13.32 -8.92
N PRO A 350 3.79 14.17 -8.19
CA PRO A 350 3.95 15.59 -8.54
C PRO A 350 4.60 15.85 -9.92
N ASP A 351 5.45 14.93 -10.38
CA ASP A 351 6.11 14.99 -11.69
C ASP A 351 5.25 14.48 -12.85
N GLY A 352 4.02 14.03 -12.57
CA GLY A 352 3.06 13.51 -13.54
C GLY A 352 3.07 12.00 -13.68
N ASN A 353 4.01 11.29 -13.05
CA ASN A 353 3.97 9.85 -12.95
C ASN A 353 2.77 9.38 -12.13
N ALA A 354 2.51 8.08 -12.16
CA ALA A 354 1.46 7.46 -11.37
C ALA A 354 1.94 6.13 -10.78
N LEU A 355 1.59 5.86 -9.52
CA LEU A 355 1.88 4.61 -8.85
C LEU A 355 0.59 3.81 -8.67
N ILE A 356 0.60 2.56 -9.10
CA ILE A 356 -0.45 1.59 -8.80
C ILE A 356 0.07 0.57 -7.78
N GLY A 357 -0.63 0.47 -6.65
CA GLY A 357 -0.60 -0.70 -5.79
C GLY A 357 -1.66 -1.69 -6.29
N TRP A 358 -1.26 -2.89 -6.72
CA TRP A 358 -2.16 -3.86 -7.33
C TRP A 358 -3.03 -4.65 -6.32
N GLY A 359 -3.04 -4.21 -5.07
CA GLY A 359 -3.89 -4.79 -4.03
C GLY A 359 -3.57 -6.25 -3.74
N SER A 360 -4.51 -7.15 -4.06
CA SER A 360 -4.37 -8.60 -3.84
C SER A 360 -3.34 -9.27 -4.75
N THR A 361 -2.82 -8.58 -5.74
CA THR A 361 -1.65 -9.03 -6.49
C THR A 361 -0.40 -8.47 -5.83
N PRO A 362 0.61 -9.31 -5.48
CA PRO A 362 1.76 -8.94 -4.67
C PRO A 362 2.77 -8.07 -5.43
N ALA A 363 2.31 -6.95 -5.97
CA ALA A 363 3.11 -6.06 -6.81
C ALA A 363 2.68 -4.59 -6.68
N LEU A 364 3.56 -3.70 -7.09
CA LEU A 364 3.28 -2.32 -7.44
C LEU A 364 3.96 -1.97 -8.76
N THR A 365 3.42 -0.98 -9.47
CA THR A 365 4.01 -0.46 -10.71
C THR A 365 3.93 1.05 -10.74
N GLU A 366 5.05 1.73 -10.97
CA GLU A 366 5.06 3.13 -11.33
C GLU A 366 5.05 3.29 -12.84
N PHE A 367 4.21 4.18 -13.32
CA PHE A 367 4.05 4.52 -14.73
C PHE A 367 4.48 5.97 -14.95
N ALA A 368 5.17 6.23 -16.06
CA ALA A 368 5.37 7.59 -16.54
C ALA A 368 4.03 8.24 -16.92
N ALA A 369 4.05 9.56 -17.07
CA ALA A 369 2.86 10.33 -17.44
C ALA A 369 2.20 9.87 -18.76
N ASP A 370 2.91 9.22 -19.65
CA ASP A 370 2.40 8.64 -20.89
C ASP A 370 1.78 7.23 -20.74
N GLY A 371 1.86 6.64 -19.55
CA GLY A 371 1.37 5.30 -19.25
C GLY A 371 2.43 4.19 -19.43
N THR A 372 3.68 4.53 -19.74
CA THR A 372 4.78 3.55 -19.84
C THR A 372 5.24 3.12 -18.45
N PRO A 373 5.35 1.82 -18.12
CA PRO A 373 5.92 1.37 -16.85
C PRO A 373 7.39 1.79 -16.70
N VAL A 374 7.74 2.39 -15.56
CA VAL A 374 9.12 2.84 -15.24
C VAL A 374 9.73 2.10 -14.06
N LEU A 375 8.91 1.53 -13.18
CA LEU A 375 9.33 0.68 -12.07
C LEU A 375 8.29 -0.41 -11.81
N GLU A 376 8.76 -1.63 -11.61
CA GLU A 376 7.94 -2.75 -11.12
C GLU A 376 8.60 -3.32 -9.86
N ILE A 377 7.84 -3.48 -8.76
CA ILE A 377 8.27 -4.23 -7.59
C ILE A 377 7.29 -5.36 -7.36
N THR A 378 7.82 -6.56 -7.18
CA THR A 378 7.06 -7.80 -6.92
C THR A 378 7.54 -8.49 -5.65
N GLY A 379 6.78 -9.47 -5.17
CA GLY A 379 7.12 -10.21 -3.95
C GLY A 379 6.61 -9.54 -2.67
N ILE A 380 5.57 -8.70 -2.76
CA ILE A 380 4.96 -8.00 -1.62
C ILE A 380 4.02 -8.96 -0.87
N GLY A 381 4.55 -10.01 -0.24
CA GLY A 381 3.75 -10.99 0.51
C GLY A 381 2.53 -11.49 -0.27
N ASP A 382 1.34 -11.42 0.32
CA ASP A 382 0.04 -11.70 -0.33
C ASP A 382 -0.59 -10.41 -0.93
N GLY A 383 0.21 -9.38 -1.23
CA GLY A 383 -0.23 -8.06 -1.68
C GLY A 383 -0.10 -7.00 -0.59
N SER A 384 -0.50 -5.77 -0.91
CA SER A 384 -0.60 -4.64 0.02
C SER A 384 -1.95 -3.97 -0.15
N TYR A 385 -2.58 -3.56 0.95
CA TYR A 385 -3.87 -2.87 0.85
C TYR A 385 -3.78 -1.67 -0.09
N ARG A 386 -2.77 -0.82 0.11
CA ARG A 386 -2.35 0.26 -0.79
C ARG A 386 -0.83 0.32 -0.85
N ALA A 387 -0.30 1.03 -1.84
CA ALA A 387 1.10 1.37 -1.96
C ALA A 387 1.22 2.86 -2.28
N TYR A 388 2.18 3.55 -1.65
CA TYR A 388 2.37 4.97 -1.84
C TYR A 388 3.84 5.29 -2.11
N ARG A 389 4.09 6.42 -2.80
CA ARG A 389 5.39 7.05 -2.89
C ARG A 389 5.33 8.44 -2.28
N ALA A 390 6.29 8.76 -1.42
CA ALA A 390 6.38 10.08 -0.81
C ALA A 390 7.82 10.40 -0.40
N ALA A 391 8.13 11.69 -0.29
CA ALA A 391 9.30 12.14 0.41
C ALA A 391 9.18 11.81 1.91
N TRP A 392 10.26 11.34 2.52
CA TRP A 392 10.31 11.04 3.94
C TRP A 392 11.71 11.21 4.50
N GLU A 393 11.82 11.94 5.61
CA GLU A 393 13.05 12.09 6.37
C GLU A 393 12.92 11.40 7.71
N GLY A 394 13.32 10.13 7.76
CA GLY A 394 13.35 9.36 8.99
C GLY A 394 14.60 9.69 9.81
N ARG A 395 14.39 10.02 11.08
CA ARG A 395 15.44 10.34 12.08
C ARG A 395 15.17 9.53 13.35
N PRO A 396 15.44 8.21 13.33
CA PRO A 396 15.06 7.33 14.43
C PRO A 396 15.60 7.81 15.77
N ALA A 397 14.76 7.76 16.81
CA ALA A 397 15.18 8.06 18.18
C ALA A 397 16.14 7.00 18.74
N ASP A 398 16.08 5.77 18.25
CA ASP A 398 16.98 4.70 18.62
C ASP A 398 18.36 4.90 17.95
N ARG A 399 19.39 4.37 18.59
CA ARG A 399 20.74 4.41 18.06
C ARG A 399 20.93 3.39 16.91
N PRO A 400 21.95 3.61 16.04
CA PRO A 400 22.40 2.57 15.12
C PRO A 400 22.71 1.25 15.83
N ALA A 401 22.39 0.15 15.19
CA ALA A 401 22.71 -1.18 15.68
C ALA A 401 23.99 -1.71 15.03
N VAL A 402 24.79 -2.45 15.80
CA VAL A 402 25.98 -3.14 15.33
C VAL A 402 25.98 -4.59 15.79
N ALA A 403 26.34 -5.50 14.91
CA ALA A 403 26.53 -6.92 15.20
C ALA A 403 27.89 -7.40 14.68
N VAL A 404 28.45 -8.42 15.33
CA VAL A 404 29.77 -8.95 14.97
C VAL A 404 29.70 -10.46 14.82
N SER A 405 30.36 -10.98 13.77
CA SER A 405 30.56 -12.39 13.53
C SER A 405 32.05 -12.70 13.44
N PRO A 406 32.57 -13.70 14.16
CA PRO A 406 33.98 -14.09 14.07
C PRO A 406 34.30 -14.65 12.68
N LEU A 407 35.50 -14.37 12.20
CA LEU A 407 36.07 -14.98 11.00
C LEU A 407 37.35 -15.74 11.32
N PRO A 408 37.78 -16.70 10.47
CA PRO A 408 39.06 -17.35 10.60
C PRO A 408 40.24 -16.34 10.61
N GLY A 409 41.23 -16.61 11.41
CA GLY A 409 42.39 -15.71 11.63
C GLY A 409 42.00 -14.53 12.53
N ASP A 410 42.85 -13.48 12.49
CA ASP A 410 42.65 -12.29 13.32
C ASP A 410 41.71 -11.27 12.64
N ARG A 411 40.50 -11.74 12.29
CA ARG A 411 39.49 -10.96 11.58
C ARG A 411 38.11 -11.13 12.18
N MET A 412 37.24 -10.15 11.94
CA MET A 412 35.81 -10.18 12.27
C MET A 412 34.99 -9.56 11.15
N ARG A 413 33.76 -10.02 11.00
CA ARG A 413 32.76 -9.37 10.15
C ARG A 413 31.87 -8.51 11.01
N VAL A 414 31.74 -7.24 10.65
CA VAL A 414 30.93 -6.25 11.35
C VAL A 414 29.75 -5.88 10.47
N HIS A 415 28.59 -5.83 11.07
CA HIS A 415 27.31 -5.48 10.45
C HIS A 415 26.78 -4.23 11.13
N ALA A 416 26.29 -3.25 10.34
CA ALA A 416 25.71 -2.01 10.85
C ALA A 416 24.40 -1.70 10.13
N SER A 417 23.39 -1.27 10.88
CA SER A 417 22.14 -0.74 10.37
C SER A 417 21.59 0.34 11.29
N TRP A 418 20.67 1.14 10.76
CA TRP A 418 19.87 2.07 11.56
C TRP A 418 18.48 2.12 10.96
N ASN A 419 17.57 1.34 11.55
CA ASN A 419 16.21 1.15 11.04
C ASN A 419 15.46 2.46 10.95
N GLY A 420 15.10 2.85 9.72
CA GLY A 420 14.37 4.08 9.41
C GLY A 420 15.22 5.31 9.13
N ALA A 421 16.53 5.28 9.33
CA ALA A 421 17.39 6.43 9.04
C ALA A 421 17.54 6.64 7.53
N THR A 422 17.03 7.75 7.00
CA THR A 422 17.12 8.08 5.58
C THR A 422 18.38 8.84 5.22
N GLY A 423 18.99 9.57 6.16
CA GLY A 423 20.17 10.41 5.92
C GLY A 423 21.51 9.68 5.89
N VAL A 424 21.54 8.35 6.17
CA VAL A 424 22.81 7.60 6.21
C VAL A 424 23.31 7.28 4.81
N ALA A 425 24.47 7.85 4.45
CA ALA A 425 25.15 7.59 3.18
C ALA A 425 26.30 6.57 3.34
N ALA A 426 26.97 6.55 4.48
CA ALA A 426 28.10 5.68 4.75
C ALA A 426 28.19 5.29 6.24
N TRP A 427 29.02 4.31 6.50
CA TRP A 427 29.39 3.84 7.84
C TRP A 427 30.87 3.98 8.07
N ARG A 428 31.26 4.38 9.27
CA ARG A 428 32.63 4.35 9.75
C ARG A 428 32.70 3.54 11.05
N PHE A 429 33.76 2.77 11.23
CA PHE A 429 33.87 1.88 12.37
C PHE A 429 35.04 2.29 13.24
N ARG A 430 34.79 2.41 14.54
CA ARG A 430 35.84 2.63 15.55
C ARG A 430 36.05 1.34 16.31
N THR A 431 37.28 0.90 16.40
CA THR A 431 37.76 -0.28 17.10
C THR A 431 38.90 0.05 18.03
N GLY A 432 39.36 -0.87 18.85
CA GLY A 432 40.43 -0.64 19.81
C GLY A 432 39.94 -0.10 21.14
N SER A 433 40.83 0.47 21.94
CA SER A 433 40.47 1.10 23.22
C SER A 433 40.21 2.59 23.03
N ASP A 434 39.52 3.21 24.00
CA ASP A 434 39.28 4.67 24.00
C ASP A 434 40.59 5.47 23.97
N ALA A 435 41.68 4.94 24.57
CA ALA A 435 42.98 5.56 24.57
C ALA A 435 43.74 5.41 23.21
N ARG A 436 43.38 4.42 22.38
CA ARG A 436 43.99 4.14 21.08
C ARG A 436 42.92 3.65 20.09
N PRO A 437 42.04 4.51 19.64
CA PRO A 437 41.02 4.12 18.67
C PRO A 437 41.67 3.88 17.31
N ILE A 438 41.23 2.83 16.62
CA ILE A 438 41.49 2.58 15.21
C ILE A 438 40.18 2.92 14.48
N VAL A 439 40.27 3.82 13.53
CA VAL A 439 39.10 4.31 12.77
C VAL A 439 39.24 3.83 11.33
N SER A 440 38.22 3.17 10.81
CA SER A 440 38.19 2.71 9.42
C SER A 440 37.94 3.89 8.45
N ASP A 441 38.28 3.68 7.18
CA ASP A 441 37.74 4.53 6.12
C ASP A 441 36.21 4.39 6.08
N PRO A 442 35.49 5.42 5.58
CA PRO A 442 34.07 5.34 5.36
C PRO A 442 33.71 4.22 4.36
N VAL A 443 32.72 3.40 4.71
CA VAL A 443 32.17 2.34 3.87
C VAL A 443 30.76 2.76 3.43
N ARG A 444 30.53 2.88 2.12
CA ARG A 444 29.22 3.27 1.57
C ARG A 444 28.13 2.32 2.09
N ARG A 445 26.96 2.85 2.44
CA ARG A 445 25.77 2.07 2.73
C ARG A 445 25.39 1.19 1.53
N THR A 446 25.14 -0.09 1.75
CA THR A 446 24.87 -1.08 0.69
C THR A 446 23.45 -1.68 0.75
N GLY A 447 22.57 -1.18 1.60
CA GLY A 447 21.23 -1.66 1.82
C GLY A 447 20.79 -1.39 3.26
N PHE A 448 19.84 -2.18 3.78
CA PHE A 448 19.38 -2.08 5.16
C PHE A 448 20.51 -2.34 6.15
N GLU A 449 21.26 -3.42 5.93
CA GLU A 449 22.43 -3.79 6.74
C GLU A 449 23.69 -3.72 5.88
N THR A 450 24.67 -2.92 6.30
CA THR A 450 25.99 -2.84 5.64
C THR A 450 26.99 -3.71 6.37
N THR A 451 27.75 -4.51 5.63
CA THR A 451 28.71 -5.47 6.17
C THR A 451 30.14 -5.12 5.74
N VAL A 452 31.09 -5.18 6.69
CA VAL A 452 32.51 -4.97 6.47
C VAL A 452 33.36 -6.03 7.16
N THR A 453 34.55 -6.30 6.66
CA THR A 453 35.55 -7.15 7.35
C THR A 453 36.63 -6.28 7.94
N LEU A 454 36.84 -6.40 9.25
CA LEU A 454 37.88 -5.67 10.01
C LEU A 454 38.84 -6.63 10.70
N GLY A 455 39.97 -6.11 11.16
CA GLY A 455 40.86 -6.79 12.12
C GLY A 455 40.09 -7.05 13.44
N ARG A 456 40.41 -8.15 14.12
CA ARG A 456 39.84 -8.47 15.41
C ARG A 456 40.15 -7.39 16.44
N SER A 457 39.13 -7.02 17.21
CA SER A 457 39.23 -5.98 18.25
C SER A 457 38.30 -6.36 19.39
N PRO A 458 38.59 -5.99 20.64
CA PRO A 458 37.74 -6.28 21.78
C PRO A 458 36.38 -5.60 21.73
N ASN A 459 36.27 -4.49 21.00
CA ASN A 459 35.02 -3.76 20.82
C ASN A 459 34.94 -3.10 19.42
N VAL A 460 33.72 -2.74 19.02
CA VAL A 460 33.45 -1.97 17.82
C VAL A 460 32.26 -1.03 18.05
N ILE A 461 32.36 0.17 17.51
CA ILE A 461 31.30 1.18 17.42
C ILE A 461 31.09 1.49 15.94
N ALA A 462 29.83 1.46 15.49
CA ALA A 462 29.47 1.93 14.15
C ALA A 462 29.01 3.39 14.21
N GLU A 463 29.60 4.24 13.38
CA GLU A 463 29.20 5.63 13.20
C GLU A 463 28.47 5.77 11.87
N ALA A 464 27.22 6.26 11.91
CA ALA A 464 26.42 6.58 10.73
C ALA A 464 26.85 7.95 10.20
N LEU A 465 27.18 8.05 8.92
CA LEU A 465 27.63 9.27 8.26
C LEU A 465 26.63 9.74 7.22
N ASP A 466 26.44 11.04 7.13
CA ASP A 466 25.70 11.67 6.02
C ASP A 466 26.52 11.71 4.72
N ALA A 467 25.96 12.28 3.66
CA ALA A 467 26.62 12.43 2.37
C ALA A 467 27.85 13.35 2.40
N GLY A 468 27.94 14.27 3.36
CA GLY A 468 29.07 15.15 3.61
C GLY A 468 30.15 14.55 4.49
N GLY A 469 29.91 13.33 5.05
CA GLY A 469 30.82 12.65 5.98
C GLY A 469 30.70 13.08 7.43
N ALA A 470 29.68 13.89 7.78
CA ALA A 470 29.38 14.25 9.16
C ALA A 470 28.71 13.07 9.90
N VAL A 471 29.06 12.93 11.18
CA VAL A 471 28.47 11.88 12.04
C VAL A 471 27.07 12.26 12.43
N LEU A 472 26.09 11.45 12.02
CA LEU A 472 24.69 11.59 12.41
C LEU A 472 24.41 10.96 13.79
N ALA A 473 24.94 9.76 14.02
CA ALA A 473 24.81 9.03 15.27
C ALA A 473 25.84 7.90 15.36
N HIS A 474 25.94 7.26 16.53
CA HIS A 474 26.79 6.09 16.75
C HIS A 474 26.07 5.02 17.56
N SER A 475 26.43 3.77 17.31
CA SER A 475 25.93 2.62 18.08
C SER A 475 26.48 2.62 19.51
N GLU A 476 25.87 1.84 20.40
CA GLU A 476 26.54 1.41 21.62
C GLU A 476 27.79 0.57 21.27
N PRO A 477 28.84 0.60 22.13
CA PRO A 477 29.98 -0.29 21.98
C PRO A 477 29.57 -1.76 21.99
N ARG A 478 29.97 -2.52 20.98
CA ARG A 478 29.73 -3.97 20.92
C ARG A 478 31.01 -4.71 21.27
N ALA A 479 30.97 -5.48 22.37
CA ALA A 479 32.01 -6.44 22.71
C ALA A 479 32.05 -7.59 21.66
N VAL A 480 33.27 -8.07 21.33
CA VAL A 480 33.57 -9.08 20.31
C VAL A 480 33.97 -10.40 20.93
#